data_39163e3e8a503adf8b513eb4badaeb37
#
_entry.id   39163e3e8a503adf8b513eb4badaeb37
#
_cell.length_a   1.000
_cell.length_b   1.000
_cell.length_c   1.000
_cell.angle_alpha   90.00
_cell.angle_beta   90.00
_cell.angle_gamma   90.00
#
_symmetry.space_group_name_H-M   'P 1'
#
loop_
_entity.id
_entity.type
_entity.pdbx_description
1 polymer ?
#
loop_
_entity_poly.entity_id
_entity_poly.type
_entity_poly.pdbx_seq_one_letter_code
_entity_poly.pdbx_strand_id
1 'polypeptide(L)'
;YLTNSLTPEEMQSLQNWLNVSEENREYFSDMQEVWIAASDEADEQHFDKERAYQLFLEHTESLVRPSLKRKAFTISPWIYVAAMVVIVFFCGTIAFQSGKRVLQNQLTQITVEAPYGSKTKLYLPDGTLVWLNAGSKMSYAQDFGINERSLNLSGEAYFEVTRNEEIPFKVHTEELDVKVLGTKFNFRNYKDDLEAKVCLLEGKVALNTRQKETILHPDQQALLDKKTGKLFVSGTKAAYSAEWTNDRLYFDEVLLSDIIKELERSYDVKITVADDTLNTIRFYGNFRKREQSIQEIMNVLSSTDKMTYTMNGKNIVITLPK
;
A
#
# COMPACT_ATOMS: atom_id res chain seq x y z
N TYR A 1 15.26 50.49 -32.92
CA TYR A 1 15.27 51.36 -31.71
C TYR A 1 16.58 52.15 -31.65
N LEU A 2 17.72 51.49 -31.63
CA LEU A 2 19.05 52.09 -31.46
C LEU A 2 19.48 52.97 -32.65
N THR A 3 18.95 52.70 -33.84
CA THR A 3 19.25 53.45 -35.06
C THR A 3 18.15 54.47 -35.45
N ASN A 4 17.11 54.57 -34.60
CA ASN A 4 15.94 55.48 -34.86
C ASN A 4 15.18 55.15 -36.15
N SER A 5 15.22 53.92 -36.65
CA SER A 5 14.68 53.48 -37.94
C SER A 5 13.48 52.51 -37.82
N LEU A 6 12.91 52.34 -36.64
CA LEU A 6 11.78 51.43 -36.42
C LEU A 6 10.44 52.04 -36.85
N THR A 7 9.63 51.27 -37.53
CA THR A 7 8.24 51.61 -37.81
C THR A 7 7.37 51.48 -36.51
N PRO A 8 6.20 52.14 -36.47
CA PRO A 8 5.30 52.04 -35.31
C PRO A 8 4.91 50.61 -34.92
N GLU A 9 4.76 49.72 -35.93
CA GLU A 9 4.40 48.30 -35.72
C GLU A 9 5.55 47.48 -35.11
N GLU A 10 6.80 47.78 -35.56
CA GLU A 10 7.99 47.13 -34.99
C GLU A 10 8.27 47.61 -33.58
N MET A 11 7.99 48.88 -33.27
CA MET A 11 8.10 49.42 -31.91
C MET A 11 7.12 48.73 -30.97
N GLN A 12 5.88 48.48 -31.40
CA GLN A 12 4.88 47.80 -30.61
C GLN A 12 5.25 46.31 -30.37
N SER A 13 5.82 45.67 -31.40
CA SER A 13 6.32 44.31 -31.30
C SER A 13 7.49 44.18 -30.31
N LEU A 14 8.41 45.13 -30.30
CA LEU A 14 9.51 45.21 -29.35
C LEU A 14 9.01 45.43 -27.93
N GLN A 15 8.05 46.34 -27.72
CA GLN A 15 7.44 46.56 -26.40
C GLN A 15 6.72 45.30 -25.86
N ASN A 16 5.98 44.62 -26.74
CA ASN A 16 5.34 43.38 -26.37
C ASN A 16 6.37 42.30 -25.94
N TRP A 17 7.45 42.16 -26.70
CA TRP A 17 8.51 41.21 -26.41
C TRP A 17 9.23 41.53 -25.08
N LEU A 18 9.51 42.80 -24.79
CA LEU A 18 10.09 43.26 -23.51
C LEU A 18 9.18 43.01 -22.31
N ASN A 19 7.86 42.97 -22.51
CA ASN A 19 6.88 42.75 -21.45
C ASN A 19 6.61 41.27 -21.16
N VAL A 20 7.13 40.33 -21.98
CA VAL A 20 6.91 38.89 -21.82
C VAL A 20 7.71 38.33 -20.65
N SER A 21 8.98 38.74 -20.47
CA SER A 21 9.81 38.21 -19.36
C SER A 21 10.87 39.23 -18.92
N GLU A 22 11.36 39.04 -17.69
CA GLU A 22 12.51 39.81 -17.14
C GLU A 22 13.79 39.52 -17.93
N GLU A 23 13.99 38.29 -18.37
CA GLU A 23 15.15 37.87 -19.19
C GLU A 23 15.22 38.61 -20.51
N ASN A 24 14.08 38.92 -21.13
CA ASN A 24 14.05 39.70 -22.35
C ASN A 24 14.51 41.14 -22.12
N ARG A 25 14.22 41.73 -20.96
CA ARG A 25 14.66 43.08 -20.59
C ARG A 25 16.17 43.13 -20.30
N GLU A 26 16.70 42.16 -19.59
CA GLU A 26 18.14 42.02 -19.35
C GLU A 26 18.88 41.85 -20.67
N TYR A 27 18.45 40.94 -21.54
CA TYR A 27 19.06 40.76 -22.86
C TYR A 27 19.05 42.01 -23.70
N PHE A 28 17.96 42.77 -23.68
CA PHE A 28 17.88 44.05 -24.41
C PHE A 28 18.81 45.11 -23.82
N SER A 29 18.94 45.18 -22.50
CA SER A 29 19.87 46.09 -21.82
C SER A 29 21.33 45.77 -22.17
N ASP A 30 21.72 44.49 -22.13
CA ASP A 30 23.07 44.06 -22.51
C ASP A 30 23.39 44.40 -23.96
N MET A 31 22.43 44.21 -24.87
CA MET A 31 22.61 44.60 -26.29
C MET A 31 22.70 46.10 -26.49
N GLN A 32 22.02 46.91 -25.67
CA GLN A 32 22.17 48.38 -25.69
C GLN A 32 23.58 48.80 -25.22
N GLU A 33 24.11 48.20 -24.15
CA GLU A 33 25.46 48.50 -23.68
C GLU A 33 26.52 48.17 -24.72
N VAL A 34 26.41 46.98 -25.38
CA VAL A 34 27.30 46.58 -26.47
C VAL A 34 27.21 47.56 -27.67
N TRP A 35 26.01 48.01 -28.04
CA TRP A 35 25.84 48.95 -29.13
C TRP A 35 26.42 50.33 -28.82
N ILE A 36 26.22 50.86 -27.61
CA ILE A 36 26.77 52.12 -27.14
C ILE A 36 28.29 52.04 -27.16
N ALA A 37 28.89 50.96 -26.65
CA ALA A 37 30.33 50.73 -26.68
C ALA A 37 30.91 50.62 -28.11
N ALA A 38 30.15 50.05 -29.05
CA ALA A 38 30.56 49.89 -30.45
C ALA A 38 30.32 51.18 -31.29
N SER A 39 29.41 52.04 -30.88
CA SER A 39 29.08 53.30 -31.63
C SER A 39 29.96 54.48 -31.26
N ASP A 40 30.76 54.36 -30.19
CA ASP A 40 31.65 55.40 -29.70
C ASP A 40 33.01 55.48 -30.48
N GLU A 41 33.14 54.72 -31.58
CA GLU A 41 34.36 54.66 -32.45
C GLU A 41 34.43 55.73 -33.51
N ALA A 42 33.90 56.94 -33.31
CA ALA A 42 33.98 57.98 -34.31
C ALA A 42 34.23 59.40 -33.74
N ASP A 43 35.38 59.58 -33.06
CA ASP A 43 36.08 60.88 -33.07
C ASP A 43 37.54 60.78 -32.57
N GLU A 44 38.45 60.29 -33.43
CA GLU A 44 39.91 60.19 -33.13
C GLU A 44 40.63 61.57 -33.14
N GLN A 45 39.99 62.70 -33.25
CA GLN A 45 40.71 63.94 -33.42
C GLN A 45 40.87 64.86 -32.18
N HIS A 46 40.29 64.44 -31.00
CA HIS A 46 40.45 65.33 -29.80
C HIS A 46 40.66 64.51 -28.50
N PHE A 47 41.28 63.35 -28.53
CA PHE A 47 41.65 62.65 -27.35
C PHE A 47 42.99 63.12 -26.78
N ASP A 48 42.99 63.98 -25.75
CA ASP A 48 44.12 64.41 -24.97
C ASP A 48 44.65 63.27 -24.09
N LYS A 49 45.61 62.52 -24.67
CA LYS A 49 46.21 61.34 -23.95
C LYS A 49 46.87 61.71 -22.62
N GLU A 50 47.45 62.90 -22.56
CA GLU A 50 48.12 63.34 -21.35
C GLU A 50 47.15 63.66 -20.22
N ARG A 51 46.01 64.25 -20.56
CA ARG A 51 44.95 64.60 -19.60
C ARG A 51 44.22 63.29 -19.11
N ALA A 52 44.02 62.35 -19.99
CA ALA A 52 43.45 61.01 -19.62
C ALA A 52 44.41 60.25 -18.72
N TYR A 53 45.73 60.33 -18.99
CA TYR A 53 46.70 59.67 -18.12
C TYR A 53 46.83 60.34 -16.74
N GLN A 54 46.72 61.62 -16.63
CA GLN A 54 46.71 62.33 -15.34
C GLN A 54 45.43 61.99 -14.56
N LEU A 55 44.28 61.95 -15.17
CA LEU A 55 43.03 61.53 -14.54
C LEU A 55 43.05 60.05 -14.10
N PHE A 56 43.73 59.18 -14.86
CA PHE A 56 43.96 57.79 -14.48
C PHE A 56 44.87 57.70 -13.23
N LEU A 57 45.94 58.45 -13.19
CA LEU A 57 46.84 58.51 -12.02
C LEU A 57 46.13 59.05 -10.78
N GLU A 58 45.36 60.12 -10.88
CA GLU A 58 44.56 60.66 -9.76
C GLU A 58 43.53 59.64 -9.26
N HIS A 59 42.89 58.90 -10.16
CA HIS A 59 41.96 57.86 -9.77
C HIS A 59 42.63 56.63 -9.19
N THR A 60 43.84 56.30 -9.62
CA THR A 60 44.58 55.14 -9.04
C THR A 60 45.22 55.46 -7.71
N GLU A 61 45.63 56.72 -7.46
CA GLU A 61 46.07 57.15 -6.13
C GLU A 61 44.92 57.14 -5.09
N SER A 62 43.72 57.47 -5.51
CA SER A 62 42.54 57.41 -4.63
C SER A 62 42.09 55.99 -4.35
N LEU A 63 42.56 55.01 -5.11
CA LEU A 63 42.26 53.58 -4.96
C LEU A 63 43.29 52.79 -4.14
N VAL A 64 44.27 53.45 -3.49
CA VAL A 64 45.06 52.82 -2.46
C VAL A 64 44.15 52.61 -1.23
N ARG A 65 43.30 51.64 -1.34
CA ARG A 65 42.53 51.17 -0.20
C ARG A 65 43.53 50.76 0.88
N PRO A 66 43.33 51.21 2.13
CA PRO A 66 44.15 50.68 3.23
C PRO A 66 44.05 49.18 3.18
N SER A 67 45.16 48.49 3.05
CA SER A 67 45.28 47.06 3.16
C SER A 67 44.61 46.67 4.51
N LEU A 68 43.34 46.34 4.43
CA LEU A 68 42.73 45.62 5.52
C LEU A 68 43.54 44.33 5.66
N LYS A 69 44.43 44.30 6.64
CA LYS A 69 45.09 43.09 7.10
C LYS A 69 43.96 42.09 7.35
N ARG A 70 43.60 41.30 6.34
CA ARG A 70 42.79 40.10 6.54
C ARG A 70 43.52 39.31 7.61
N LYS A 71 43.03 39.35 8.87
CA LYS A 71 43.42 38.36 9.85
C LYS A 71 43.10 37.03 9.16
N ALA A 72 44.16 36.37 8.67
CA ALA A 72 44.02 34.99 8.24
C ALA A 72 43.50 34.28 9.49
N PHE A 73 42.23 33.91 9.44
CA PHE A 73 41.66 33.05 10.46
C PHE A 73 42.40 31.70 10.27
N THR A 74 43.45 31.52 11.04
CA THR A 74 44.14 30.22 11.11
C THR A 74 43.17 29.28 11.77
N ILE A 75 42.37 28.61 10.93
CA ILE A 75 41.47 27.55 11.39
C ILE A 75 42.36 26.49 12.05
N SER A 76 42.23 26.34 13.36
CA SER A 76 42.96 25.33 14.10
C SER A 76 42.82 23.97 13.43
N PRO A 77 43.91 23.20 13.23
CA PRO A 77 43.83 21.90 12.59
C PRO A 77 42.83 20.94 13.26
N TRP A 78 42.52 21.18 14.53
CA TRP A 78 41.51 20.45 15.27
C TRP A 78 40.08 20.61 14.69
N ILE A 79 39.78 21.72 14.01
CA ILE A 79 38.48 21.94 13.34
C ILE A 79 38.33 21.00 12.15
N TYR A 80 39.42 20.73 11.40
CA TYR A 80 39.38 19.76 10.32
C TYR A 80 39.18 18.33 10.82
N VAL A 81 39.80 18.00 11.98
CA VAL A 81 39.58 16.70 12.62
C VAL A 81 38.13 16.57 13.09
N ALA A 82 37.59 17.59 13.75
CA ALA A 82 36.18 17.60 14.17
C ALA A 82 35.23 17.50 13.00
N ALA A 83 35.47 18.25 11.92
CA ALA A 83 34.67 18.16 10.70
C ALA A 83 34.71 16.76 10.06
N MET A 84 35.89 16.13 10.03
CA MET A 84 36.03 14.78 9.50
C MET A 84 35.26 13.77 10.35
N VAL A 85 35.31 13.87 11.68
CA VAL A 85 34.52 12.99 12.58
C VAL A 85 33.03 13.16 12.35
N VAL A 86 32.55 14.40 12.18
CA VAL A 86 31.13 14.69 11.90
C VAL A 86 30.72 14.08 10.52
N ILE A 87 31.56 14.24 9.50
CA ILE A 87 31.29 13.68 8.17
C ILE A 87 31.24 12.15 8.22
N VAL A 88 32.21 11.51 8.90
CA VAL A 88 32.24 10.04 9.04
C VAL A 88 31.01 9.55 9.81
N PHE A 89 30.62 10.24 10.86
CA PHE A 89 29.41 9.92 11.63
C PHE A 89 28.14 10.06 10.77
N PHE A 90 28.05 11.14 10.00
CA PHE A 90 26.90 11.41 9.13
C PHE A 90 26.83 10.41 7.96
N CYS A 91 27.96 10.12 7.31
CA CYS A 91 28.07 9.09 6.28
C CYS A 91 27.75 7.69 6.85
N GLY A 92 28.25 7.40 8.05
CA GLY A 92 27.97 6.15 8.75
C GLY A 92 26.48 5.97 9.07
N THR A 93 25.81 7.02 9.54
CA THR A 93 24.36 6.98 9.82
C THR A 93 23.54 6.85 8.53
N ILE A 94 23.92 7.56 7.47
CA ILE A 94 23.26 7.44 6.15
C ILE A 94 23.48 6.02 5.57
N ALA A 95 24.69 5.51 5.61
CA ALA A 95 25.01 4.15 5.12
C ALA A 95 24.25 3.09 5.94
N PHE A 96 24.16 3.25 7.27
CA PHE A 96 23.42 2.35 8.14
C PHE A 96 21.89 2.39 7.85
N GLN A 97 21.31 3.58 7.68
CA GLN A 97 19.90 3.73 7.32
C GLN A 97 19.60 3.20 5.90
N SER A 98 20.51 3.47 4.95
CA SER A 98 20.38 2.97 3.59
C SER A 98 20.54 1.44 3.54
N GLY A 99 21.47 0.89 4.30
CA GLY A 99 21.65 -0.55 4.46
C GLY A 99 20.42 -1.24 5.04
N LYS A 100 19.80 -0.63 6.07
CA LYS A 100 18.52 -1.12 6.62
C LYS A 100 17.40 -1.11 5.57
N ARG A 101 17.26 -0.05 4.79
CA ARG A 101 16.23 0.06 3.74
C ARG A 101 16.44 -0.96 2.62
N VAL A 102 17.69 -1.18 2.19
CA VAL A 102 18.02 -2.19 1.18
C VAL A 102 17.74 -3.60 1.69
N LEU A 103 18.06 -3.89 2.95
CA LEU A 103 17.76 -5.18 3.57
C LEU A 103 16.24 -5.40 3.70
N GLN A 104 15.48 -4.39 4.12
CA GLN A 104 14.01 -4.46 4.19
C GLN A 104 13.36 -4.67 2.82
N ASN A 105 13.90 -4.06 1.76
CA ASN A 105 13.39 -4.26 0.40
C ASN A 105 13.77 -5.62 -0.21
N GLN A 106 14.74 -6.34 0.35
CA GLN A 106 15.12 -7.70 -0.05
C GLN A 106 14.45 -8.80 0.77
N LEU A 107 13.68 -8.43 1.83
CA LEU A 107 12.92 -9.41 2.60
C LEU A 107 11.86 -10.04 1.70
N THR A 108 12.13 -11.26 1.28
CA THR A 108 11.22 -12.07 0.46
C THR A 108 9.94 -12.32 1.24
N GLN A 109 8.80 -12.06 0.63
CA GLN A 109 7.52 -12.48 1.22
C GLN A 109 7.41 -14.00 1.20
N ILE A 110 7.13 -14.58 2.34
CA ILE A 110 6.77 -15.98 2.48
C ILE A 110 5.28 -16.10 2.16
N THR A 111 4.95 -16.94 1.20
CA THR A 111 3.56 -17.21 0.82
C THR A 111 3.21 -18.65 1.14
N VAL A 112 2.05 -18.82 1.78
CA VAL A 112 1.47 -20.12 2.11
C VAL A 112 0.08 -20.20 1.48
N GLU A 113 -0.19 -21.31 0.80
CA GLU A 113 -1.46 -21.55 0.11
C GLU A 113 -2.08 -22.87 0.60
N ALA A 114 -3.39 -22.89 0.65
CA ALA A 114 -4.20 -24.09 0.80
C ALA A 114 -4.97 -24.33 -0.51
N PRO A 115 -4.60 -25.33 -1.32
CA PRO A 115 -5.32 -25.62 -2.56
C PRO A 115 -6.78 -26.00 -2.29
N TYR A 116 -7.61 -25.95 -3.34
CA TYR A 116 -8.97 -26.49 -3.27
C TYR A 116 -8.94 -27.97 -2.85
N GLY A 117 -9.92 -28.41 -2.10
CA GLY A 117 -9.97 -29.74 -1.53
C GLY A 117 -9.13 -29.96 -0.27
N SER A 118 -8.24 -29.04 0.09
CA SER A 118 -7.26 -29.20 1.18
C SER A 118 -7.30 -28.05 2.18
N LYS A 119 -6.73 -28.31 3.36
CA LYS A 119 -6.47 -27.31 4.41
C LYS A 119 -4.98 -27.33 4.75
N THR A 120 -4.43 -26.20 5.16
CA THR A 120 -3.05 -26.09 5.62
C THR A 120 -3.00 -25.63 7.07
N LYS A 121 -2.26 -26.36 7.89
CA LYS A 121 -1.98 -26.00 9.30
C LYS A 121 -0.52 -25.63 9.42
N LEU A 122 -0.22 -24.48 10.06
CA LEU A 122 1.15 -24.03 10.27
C LEU A 122 1.28 -23.23 11.56
N TYR A 123 2.51 -23.09 12.02
CA TYR A 123 2.89 -22.14 13.06
C TYR A 123 3.70 -21.01 12.44
N LEU A 124 3.35 -19.77 12.77
CA LEU A 124 4.13 -18.60 12.41
C LEU A 124 5.36 -18.45 13.32
N PRO A 125 6.36 -17.63 12.94
CA PRO A 125 7.58 -17.45 13.73
C PRO A 125 7.35 -16.95 15.17
N ASP A 126 6.23 -16.27 15.43
CA ASP A 126 5.82 -15.82 16.78
C ASP A 126 5.11 -16.89 17.62
N GLY A 127 4.98 -18.11 17.09
CA GLY A 127 4.27 -19.22 17.74
C GLY A 127 2.76 -19.23 17.51
N THR A 128 2.21 -18.26 16.77
CA THR A 128 0.78 -18.22 16.39
C THR A 128 0.43 -19.43 15.54
N LEU A 129 -0.63 -20.16 15.93
CA LEU A 129 -1.20 -21.24 15.14
C LEU A 129 -2.17 -20.67 14.10
N VAL A 130 -2.00 -21.08 12.85
CA VAL A 130 -2.88 -20.71 11.74
C VAL A 130 -3.39 -21.97 11.04
N TRP A 131 -4.69 -22.01 10.77
CA TRP A 131 -5.29 -22.91 9.80
C TRP A 131 -5.76 -22.08 8.60
N LEU A 132 -5.38 -22.48 7.39
CA LEU A 132 -5.89 -21.93 6.13
C LEU A 132 -6.92 -22.90 5.55
N ASN A 133 -8.11 -22.40 5.24
CA ASN A 133 -9.15 -23.18 4.58
C ASN A 133 -8.88 -23.33 3.08
N ALA A 134 -9.59 -24.22 2.42
CA ALA A 134 -9.45 -24.52 0.99
C ALA A 134 -9.59 -23.27 0.12
N GLY A 135 -8.70 -23.10 -0.85
CA GLY A 135 -8.65 -21.96 -1.75
C GLY A 135 -8.10 -20.67 -1.12
N SER A 136 -7.48 -20.75 0.08
CA SER A 136 -6.95 -19.59 0.79
C SER A 136 -5.46 -19.42 0.56
N LYS A 137 -5.03 -18.16 0.62
CA LYS A 137 -3.65 -17.73 0.50
C LYS A 137 -3.30 -16.70 1.57
N MET A 138 -2.15 -16.88 2.19
CA MET A 138 -1.61 -15.96 3.18
C MET A 138 -0.17 -15.60 2.82
N SER A 139 0.22 -14.35 3.05
CA SER A 139 1.62 -13.93 2.88
C SER A 139 2.06 -13.02 4.03
N TYR A 140 3.32 -13.17 4.44
CA TYR A 140 3.95 -12.35 5.48
C TYR A 140 5.43 -12.14 5.17
N ALA A 141 6.03 -11.10 5.76
CA ALA A 141 7.44 -10.79 5.56
C ALA A 141 8.35 -11.77 6.33
N GLN A 142 9.55 -11.98 5.86
CA GLN A 142 10.53 -12.91 6.46
C GLN A 142 10.93 -12.50 7.89
N ASP A 143 10.84 -11.23 8.24
CA ASP A 143 11.10 -10.68 9.58
C ASP A 143 9.86 -10.63 10.47
N PHE A 144 8.80 -11.36 10.09
CA PHE A 144 7.58 -11.48 10.88
C PHE A 144 7.88 -11.92 12.33
N GLY A 145 7.34 -11.19 13.30
CA GLY A 145 7.52 -11.47 14.73
C GLY A 145 8.71 -10.73 15.36
N ILE A 146 9.59 -10.10 14.58
CA ILE A 146 10.74 -9.33 15.09
C ILE A 146 10.36 -7.86 15.28
N ASN A 147 9.95 -7.17 14.21
CA ASN A 147 9.58 -5.76 14.23
C ASN A 147 8.08 -5.55 14.16
N GLU A 148 7.38 -6.43 13.44
CA GLU A 148 5.94 -6.41 13.26
C GLU A 148 5.38 -7.83 13.14
N ARG A 149 4.07 -7.96 13.37
CA ARG A 149 3.33 -9.20 13.18
C ARG A 149 2.17 -8.94 12.21
N SER A 150 2.54 -8.62 10.97
CA SER A 150 1.58 -8.26 9.92
C SER A 150 1.57 -9.30 8.80
N LEU A 151 0.39 -9.70 8.35
CA LEU A 151 0.21 -10.61 7.23
C LEU A 151 -0.95 -10.16 6.33
N ASN A 152 -0.92 -10.61 5.08
CA ASN A 152 -2.03 -10.45 4.15
C ASN A 152 -2.77 -11.78 4.03
N LEU A 153 -4.10 -11.73 3.99
CA LEU A 153 -4.98 -12.88 3.82
C LEU A 153 -5.90 -12.68 2.61
N SER A 154 -6.05 -13.73 1.82
CA SER A 154 -7.12 -13.87 0.82
C SER A 154 -7.75 -15.25 0.99
N GLY A 155 -9.03 -15.31 1.34
CA GLY A 155 -9.70 -16.55 1.68
C GLY A 155 -10.12 -16.63 3.13
N GLU A 156 -10.05 -17.79 3.75
CA GLU A 156 -10.46 -18.03 5.13
C GLU A 156 -9.35 -18.64 5.96
N ALA A 157 -9.14 -18.05 7.14
CA ALA A 157 -8.19 -18.55 8.12
C ALA A 157 -8.74 -18.50 9.55
N TYR A 158 -8.39 -19.50 10.32
CA TYR A 158 -8.56 -19.53 11.77
C TYR A 158 -7.22 -19.29 12.44
N PHE A 159 -7.21 -18.40 13.43
CA PHE A 159 -6.01 -17.97 14.13
C PHE A 159 -6.13 -18.25 15.64
N GLU A 160 -5.08 -18.83 16.22
CA GLU A 160 -4.83 -18.81 17.66
C GLU A 160 -3.57 -17.99 17.90
N VAL A 161 -3.76 -16.68 18.11
CA VAL A 161 -2.66 -15.73 18.15
C VAL A 161 -1.97 -15.75 19.50
N THR A 162 -0.65 -15.93 19.48
CA THR A 162 0.21 -15.81 20.67
C THR A 162 0.10 -14.40 21.26
N ARG A 163 -0.16 -14.31 22.58
CA ARG A 163 -0.32 -13.02 23.26
C ARG A 163 0.99 -12.23 23.26
N ASN A 164 0.92 -11.01 22.76
CA ASN A 164 1.99 -10.03 22.82
C ASN A 164 1.38 -8.62 22.72
N GLU A 165 1.54 -7.84 23.78
CA GLU A 165 0.96 -6.49 23.90
C GLU A 165 1.86 -5.41 23.27
N GLU A 166 3.17 -5.69 23.12
CA GLU A 166 4.14 -4.75 22.56
C GLU A 166 4.06 -4.70 21.03
N ILE A 167 3.89 -5.86 20.39
CA ILE A 167 3.80 -6.00 18.94
C ILE A 167 2.43 -6.56 18.56
N PRO A 168 1.44 -5.73 18.20
CA PRO A 168 0.12 -6.20 17.78
C PRO A 168 0.18 -7.08 16.54
N PHE A 169 -0.65 -8.13 16.51
CA PHE A 169 -0.84 -8.98 15.35
C PHE A 169 -1.88 -8.34 14.42
N LYS A 170 -1.56 -8.24 13.12
CA LYS A 170 -2.41 -7.60 12.12
C LYS A 170 -2.66 -8.54 10.95
N VAL A 171 -3.92 -8.60 10.51
CA VAL A 171 -4.32 -9.28 9.29
C VAL A 171 -4.89 -8.23 8.35
N HIS A 172 -4.25 -8.08 7.21
CA HIS A 172 -4.66 -7.15 6.16
C HIS A 172 -5.42 -7.88 5.07
N THR A 173 -6.52 -7.30 4.63
CA THR A 173 -7.24 -7.69 3.43
C THR A 173 -7.59 -6.44 2.60
N GLU A 174 -8.20 -6.62 1.45
CA GLU A 174 -8.55 -5.49 0.58
C GLU A 174 -9.58 -4.53 1.23
N GLU A 175 -10.50 -5.09 2.03
CA GLU A 175 -11.65 -4.33 2.55
C GLU A 175 -11.60 -4.06 4.05
N LEU A 176 -10.89 -4.90 4.81
CA LEU A 176 -10.96 -4.93 6.26
C LEU A 176 -9.62 -5.33 6.88
N ASP A 177 -9.16 -4.54 7.84
CA ASP A 177 -8.01 -4.87 8.67
C ASP A 177 -8.43 -5.36 10.05
N VAL A 178 -7.78 -6.40 10.51
CA VAL A 178 -7.95 -6.97 11.85
C VAL A 178 -6.69 -6.72 12.66
N LYS A 179 -6.86 -6.22 13.91
CA LYS A 179 -5.77 -6.03 14.87
C LYS A 179 -6.10 -6.71 16.19
N VAL A 180 -5.18 -7.54 16.69
CA VAL A 180 -5.34 -8.28 17.95
C VAL A 180 -4.03 -8.33 18.75
N LEU A 181 -4.12 -8.70 20.03
CA LEU A 181 -2.95 -8.83 20.93
C LEU A 181 -2.70 -10.29 21.37
N GLY A 182 -3.74 -11.13 21.32
CA GLY A 182 -3.70 -12.53 21.73
C GLY A 182 -5.14 -13.04 21.77
N THR A 183 -5.59 -13.69 20.70
CA THR A 183 -7.01 -13.81 20.37
C THR A 183 -7.22 -15.07 19.54
N LYS A 184 -8.35 -15.75 19.74
CA LYS A 184 -8.81 -16.83 18.85
C LYS A 184 -9.96 -16.32 18.02
N PHE A 185 -9.80 -16.31 16.70
CA PHE A 185 -10.81 -15.80 15.78
C PHE A 185 -10.75 -16.49 14.42
N ASN A 186 -11.87 -16.49 13.72
CA ASN A 186 -11.97 -16.92 12.33
C ASN A 186 -12.18 -15.68 11.44
N PHE A 187 -11.44 -15.59 10.34
CA PHE A 187 -11.56 -14.51 9.36
C PHE A 187 -11.76 -15.11 7.98
N ARG A 188 -12.92 -14.83 7.38
CA ARG A 188 -13.30 -15.25 6.02
C ARG A 188 -13.41 -14.03 5.13
N ASN A 189 -12.60 -13.99 4.07
CA ASN A 189 -12.61 -12.95 3.05
C ASN A 189 -12.16 -13.51 1.70
N TYR A 190 -12.96 -14.37 1.08
CA TYR A 190 -12.74 -14.81 -0.29
C TYR A 190 -13.13 -13.70 -1.27
N LYS A 191 -12.39 -13.59 -2.38
CA LYS A 191 -12.62 -12.56 -3.41
C LYS A 191 -14.04 -12.63 -4.03
N ASP A 192 -14.55 -13.84 -4.21
CA ASP A 192 -15.84 -14.15 -4.82
C ASP A 192 -17.01 -14.17 -3.83
N ASP A 193 -16.77 -14.00 -2.53
CA ASP A 193 -17.81 -13.82 -1.54
C ASP A 193 -18.28 -12.35 -1.52
N LEU A 194 -19.59 -12.15 -1.34
CA LEU A 194 -20.20 -10.82 -1.26
C LEU A 194 -19.88 -10.10 0.05
N GLU A 195 -19.52 -10.87 1.08
CA GLU A 195 -19.25 -10.37 2.43
C GLU A 195 -17.88 -10.85 2.92
N ALA A 196 -17.24 -10.02 3.75
CA ALA A 196 -16.16 -10.45 4.62
C ALA A 196 -16.70 -10.67 6.03
N LYS A 197 -16.25 -11.75 6.71
CA LYS A 197 -16.79 -12.18 8.01
C LYS A 197 -15.67 -12.43 8.99
N VAL A 198 -15.74 -11.78 10.16
CA VAL A 198 -14.86 -12.05 11.31
C VAL A 198 -15.69 -12.55 12.48
N CYS A 199 -15.33 -13.71 13.03
CA CYS A 199 -15.97 -14.29 14.21
C CYS A 199 -14.95 -14.38 15.34
N LEU A 200 -15.28 -13.84 16.51
CA LEU A 200 -14.40 -13.83 17.67
C LEU A 200 -14.77 -14.92 18.66
N LEU A 201 -13.84 -15.85 18.91
CA LEU A 201 -14.01 -16.93 19.88
C LEU A 201 -13.50 -16.52 21.26
N GLU A 202 -12.28 -15.94 21.34
CA GLU A 202 -11.65 -15.60 22.62
C GLU A 202 -10.81 -14.33 22.48
N GLY A 203 -10.84 -13.44 23.47
CA GLY A 203 -10.04 -12.21 23.53
C GLY A 203 -10.78 -10.98 23.01
N LYS A 204 -10.10 -10.14 22.23
CA LYS A 204 -10.66 -8.92 21.60
C LYS A 204 -10.12 -8.76 20.20
N VAL A 205 -10.97 -8.31 19.29
CA VAL A 205 -10.60 -7.97 17.92
C VAL A 205 -10.94 -6.50 17.67
N ALA A 206 -9.97 -5.71 17.22
CA ALA A 206 -10.22 -4.39 16.65
C ALA A 206 -10.27 -4.53 15.13
N LEU A 207 -11.38 -4.11 14.55
CA LEU A 207 -11.64 -4.10 13.11
C LEU A 207 -11.51 -2.68 12.59
N ASN A 208 -10.65 -2.47 11.60
CA ASN A 208 -10.49 -1.19 10.93
C ASN A 208 -11.03 -1.27 9.51
N THR A 209 -12.09 -0.52 9.25
CA THR A 209 -12.56 -0.24 7.89
C THR A 209 -12.11 1.16 7.49
N ARG A 210 -12.26 1.53 6.23
CA ARG A 210 -11.98 2.91 5.77
C ARG A 210 -12.78 3.99 6.50
N GLN A 211 -13.86 3.61 7.20
CA GLN A 211 -14.82 4.56 7.80
C GLN A 211 -14.78 4.56 9.33
N LYS A 212 -14.45 3.43 9.96
CA LYS A 212 -14.63 3.27 11.41
C LYS A 212 -13.78 2.14 11.98
N GLU A 213 -13.31 2.34 13.21
CA GLU A 213 -12.81 1.28 14.07
C GLU A 213 -13.98 0.68 14.88
N THR A 214 -14.02 -0.65 14.97
CA THR A 214 -15.06 -1.39 15.69
C THR A 214 -14.40 -2.50 16.51
N ILE A 215 -14.80 -2.68 17.75
CA ILE A 215 -14.28 -3.73 18.63
C ILE A 215 -15.31 -4.84 18.73
N LEU A 216 -14.85 -6.10 18.54
CA LEU A 216 -15.62 -7.30 18.82
C LEU A 216 -15.27 -7.86 20.19
N HIS A 217 -16.27 -8.44 20.83
CA HIS A 217 -16.19 -9.24 22.03
C HIS A 217 -16.47 -10.73 21.72
N PRO A 218 -16.09 -11.67 22.60
CA PRO A 218 -16.37 -13.09 22.39
C PRO A 218 -17.84 -13.34 22.04
N ASP A 219 -18.07 -14.34 21.19
CA ASP A 219 -19.38 -14.68 20.63
C ASP A 219 -20.05 -13.56 19.83
N GLN A 220 -19.25 -12.66 19.28
CA GLN A 220 -19.69 -11.70 18.28
C GLN A 220 -19.08 -11.99 16.92
N GLN A 221 -19.82 -11.64 15.88
CA GLN A 221 -19.35 -11.59 14.49
C GLN A 221 -19.53 -10.21 13.90
N ALA A 222 -18.63 -9.87 13.00
CA ALA A 222 -18.77 -8.73 12.09
C ALA A 222 -18.92 -9.24 10.66
N LEU A 223 -19.90 -8.69 9.95
CA LEU A 223 -20.18 -8.91 8.54
C LEU A 223 -19.95 -7.59 7.81
N LEU A 224 -19.01 -7.56 6.89
CA LEU A 224 -18.76 -6.43 6.01
C LEU A 224 -19.34 -6.75 4.63
N ASP A 225 -20.36 -6.01 4.23
CA ASP A 225 -20.86 -6.02 2.86
C ASP A 225 -19.84 -5.32 1.95
N LYS A 226 -19.21 -6.07 1.04
CA LYS A 226 -18.14 -5.57 0.17
C LYS A 226 -18.63 -4.55 -0.85
N LYS A 227 -19.89 -4.63 -1.25
CA LYS A 227 -20.48 -3.71 -2.22
C LYS A 227 -20.75 -2.33 -1.63
N THR A 228 -21.25 -2.30 -0.39
CA THR A 228 -21.67 -1.05 0.27
C THR A 228 -20.63 -0.53 1.27
N GLY A 229 -19.68 -1.36 1.70
CA GLY A 229 -18.71 -1.05 2.75
C GLY A 229 -19.33 -0.97 4.15
N LYS A 230 -20.59 -1.39 4.33
CA LYS A 230 -21.27 -1.35 5.63
C LYS A 230 -20.85 -2.54 6.49
N LEU A 231 -20.50 -2.25 7.74
CA LEU A 231 -20.12 -3.24 8.75
C LEU A 231 -21.29 -3.42 9.73
N PHE A 232 -21.73 -4.68 9.88
CA PHE A 232 -22.76 -5.09 10.84
C PHE A 232 -22.15 -5.99 11.90
N VAL A 233 -22.46 -5.72 13.17
CA VAL A 233 -22.02 -6.56 14.30
C VAL A 233 -23.24 -7.21 14.93
N SER A 234 -23.16 -8.52 15.15
CA SER A 234 -24.21 -9.32 15.78
C SER A 234 -23.63 -10.42 16.68
N GLY A 235 -24.46 -10.91 17.58
CA GLY A 235 -24.14 -12.13 18.37
C GLY A 235 -24.14 -13.37 17.48
N THR A 236 -23.26 -14.32 17.79
CA THR A 236 -23.17 -15.62 17.10
C THR A 236 -22.62 -16.68 18.04
N LYS A 237 -22.81 -17.94 17.68
CA LYS A 237 -22.05 -19.05 18.31
C LYS A 237 -20.71 -19.18 17.59
N ALA A 238 -19.73 -18.36 18.01
CA ALA A 238 -18.46 -18.21 17.29
C ALA A 238 -17.71 -19.54 17.07
N ALA A 239 -17.87 -20.53 17.95
CA ALA A 239 -17.27 -21.84 17.81
C ALA A 239 -17.60 -22.52 16.47
N TYR A 240 -18.83 -22.34 15.94
CA TYR A 240 -19.21 -22.94 14.67
C TYR A 240 -18.44 -22.36 13.47
N SER A 241 -17.93 -21.16 13.56
CA SER A 241 -17.13 -20.56 12.49
C SER A 241 -15.76 -21.23 12.31
N ALA A 242 -15.29 -22.00 13.28
CA ALA A 242 -14.03 -22.72 13.25
C ALA A 242 -14.21 -24.25 13.08
N GLU A 243 -15.44 -24.77 12.98
CA GLU A 243 -15.70 -26.22 12.86
C GLU A 243 -15.07 -26.83 11.59
N TRP A 244 -14.86 -26.05 10.55
CA TRP A 244 -14.15 -26.50 9.35
C TRP A 244 -12.72 -26.97 9.62
N THR A 245 -12.07 -26.47 10.70
CA THR A 245 -10.75 -26.97 11.14
C THR A 245 -10.80 -28.44 11.53
N ASN A 246 -11.96 -28.91 12.00
CA ASN A 246 -12.28 -30.29 12.38
C ASN A 246 -12.97 -31.07 11.25
N ASP A 247 -12.88 -30.63 9.99
CA ASP A 247 -13.54 -31.26 8.83
C ASP A 247 -15.07 -31.29 8.89
N ARG A 248 -15.67 -30.33 9.59
CA ARG A 248 -17.13 -30.17 9.65
C ARG A 248 -17.59 -28.98 8.82
N LEU A 249 -18.61 -29.19 8.01
CA LEU A 249 -19.32 -28.15 7.26
C LEU A 249 -20.66 -27.95 7.97
N TYR A 250 -20.81 -26.78 8.58
CA TYR A 250 -22.01 -26.43 9.34
C TYR A 250 -22.79 -25.32 8.61
N PHE A 251 -24.02 -25.63 8.23
CA PHE A 251 -24.94 -24.71 7.55
C PHE A 251 -26.17 -24.49 8.46
N ASP A 252 -26.42 -23.24 8.79
CA ASP A 252 -27.57 -22.81 9.59
C ASP A 252 -28.26 -21.66 8.84
N GLU A 253 -29.34 -21.97 8.16
CA GLU A 253 -30.05 -21.04 7.26
C GLU A 253 -29.16 -20.44 6.14
N VAL A 254 -28.19 -21.19 5.62
CA VAL A 254 -27.25 -20.70 4.61
C VAL A 254 -27.87 -20.80 3.22
N LEU A 255 -27.67 -19.74 2.41
CA LEU A 255 -28.11 -19.72 1.02
C LEU A 255 -27.41 -20.80 0.19
N LEU A 256 -28.12 -21.42 -0.75
CA LEU A 256 -27.55 -22.42 -1.66
C LEU A 256 -26.33 -21.86 -2.41
N SER A 257 -26.38 -20.62 -2.84
CA SER A 257 -25.25 -19.93 -3.49
C SER A 257 -23.97 -19.95 -2.66
N ASP A 258 -24.06 -19.77 -1.33
CA ASP A 258 -22.90 -19.78 -0.43
C ASP A 258 -22.46 -21.22 -0.08
N ILE A 259 -23.42 -22.14 0.04
CA ILE A 259 -23.14 -23.58 0.20
C ILE A 259 -22.37 -24.10 -1.01
N ILE A 260 -22.77 -23.73 -2.23
CA ILE A 260 -22.09 -24.12 -3.45
C ILE A 260 -20.62 -23.71 -3.43
N LYS A 261 -20.34 -22.44 -3.12
CA LYS A 261 -18.96 -21.95 -3.03
C LYS A 261 -18.14 -22.70 -2.01
N GLU A 262 -18.73 -23.02 -0.84
CA GLU A 262 -18.08 -23.81 0.19
C GLU A 262 -17.80 -25.23 -0.26
N LEU A 263 -18.74 -25.89 -0.93
CA LEU A 263 -18.57 -27.24 -1.48
C LEU A 263 -17.55 -27.26 -2.62
N GLU A 264 -17.58 -26.28 -3.54
CA GLU A 264 -16.59 -26.16 -4.62
C GLU A 264 -15.17 -26.07 -4.06
N ARG A 265 -14.96 -25.22 -3.05
CA ARG A 265 -13.66 -25.05 -2.39
C ARG A 265 -13.26 -26.33 -1.62
N SER A 266 -14.17 -26.88 -0.83
CA SER A 266 -13.88 -27.99 0.06
C SER A 266 -13.64 -29.31 -0.67
N TYR A 267 -14.29 -29.57 -1.80
CA TYR A 267 -14.21 -30.83 -2.55
C TYR A 267 -13.50 -30.71 -3.91
N ASP A 268 -13.03 -29.51 -4.28
CA ASP A 268 -12.39 -29.25 -5.57
C ASP A 268 -13.29 -29.70 -6.75
N VAL A 269 -14.53 -29.29 -6.72
CA VAL A 269 -15.56 -29.57 -7.74
C VAL A 269 -16.07 -28.27 -8.35
N LYS A 270 -16.74 -28.36 -9.51
CA LYS A 270 -17.45 -27.25 -10.15
C LYS A 270 -18.94 -27.49 -10.08
N ILE A 271 -19.69 -26.56 -9.51
CA ILE A 271 -21.14 -26.65 -9.33
C ILE A 271 -21.81 -25.52 -10.11
N THR A 272 -22.68 -25.86 -11.03
CA THR A 272 -23.44 -24.89 -11.83
C THR A 272 -24.92 -25.01 -11.46
N VAL A 273 -25.58 -23.88 -11.28
CA VAL A 273 -27.02 -23.80 -11.02
C VAL A 273 -27.74 -23.46 -12.35
N ALA A 274 -28.67 -24.28 -12.79
CA ALA A 274 -29.37 -24.06 -14.03
C ALA A 274 -30.51 -23.04 -13.93
N ASP A 275 -30.99 -22.76 -12.72
CA ASP A 275 -32.08 -21.81 -12.47
C ASP A 275 -31.70 -20.91 -11.27
N ASP A 276 -31.58 -19.61 -11.52
CA ASP A 276 -31.12 -18.63 -10.52
C ASP A 276 -32.02 -18.53 -9.27
N THR A 277 -33.28 -18.96 -9.38
CA THR A 277 -34.19 -18.96 -8.21
C THR A 277 -33.71 -19.90 -7.10
N LEU A 278 -32.97 -20.95 -7.45
CA LEU A 278 -32.38 -21.89 -6.49
C LEU A 278 -31.32 -21.23 -5.59
N ASN A 279 -30.64 -20.20 -6.07
CA ASN A 279 -29.60 -19.49 -5.33
C ASN A 279 -30.09 -18.86 -4.02
N THR A 280 -31.38 -18.57 -3.93
CA THR A 280 -32.04 -17.94 -2.76
C THR A 280 -32.56 -18.92 -1.73
N ILE A 281 -32.55 -20.22 -2.05
CA ILE A 281 -33.04 -21.26 -1.14
C ILE A 281 -32.05 -21.43 0.01
N ARG A 282 -32.59 -21.59 1.23
CA ARG A 282 -31.78 -21.80 2.43
C ARG A 282 -31.82 -23.24 2.87
N PHE A 283 -30.68 -23.72 3.35
CA PHE A 283 -30.51 -25.06 3.86
C PHE A 283 -29.89 -25.07 5.25
N TYR A 284 -30.20 -26.13 5.96
CA TYR A 284 -29.59 -26.52 7.23
C TYR A 284 -28.81 -27.81 7.01
N GLY A 285 -27.65 -27.96 7.63
CA GLY A 285 -26.88 -29.18 7.51
C GLY A 285 -25.64 -29.20 8.39
N ASN A 286 -25.22 -30.39 8.78
CA ASN A 286 -23.98 -30.63 9.47
C ASN A 286 -23.32 -31.86 8.84
N PHE A 287 -22.28 -31.62 8.08
CA PHE A 287 -21.59 -32.64 7.30
C PHE A 287 -20.18 -32.84 7.79
N ARG A 288 -19.68 -34.08 7.73
CA ARG A 288 -18.31 -34.45 8.08
C ARG A 288 -17.53 -34.77 6.80
N LYS A 289 -16.68 -33.85 6.36
CA LYS A 289 -15.94 -33.96 5.09
C LYS A 289 -15.10 -35.24 4.98
N ARG A 290 -14.56 -35.75 6.10
CA ARG A 290 -13.77 -37.01 6.10
C ARG A 290 -14.62 -38.27 5.92
N GLU A 291 -15.88 -38.20 6.32
CA GLU A 291 -16.78 -39.34 6.34
C GLU A 291 -17.75 -39.34 5.16
N GLN A 292 -17.94 -38.18 4.51
CA GLN A 292 -18.94 -37.99 3.47
C GLN A 292 -18.30 -37.47 2.19
N SER A 293 -18.58 -38.15 1.09
CA SER A 293 -18.24 -37.69 -0.25
C SER A 293 -19.15 -36.52 -0.69
N ILE A 294 -18.71 -35.76 -1.71
CA ILE A 294 -19.55 -34.69 -2.30
C ILE A 294 -20.90 -35.27 -2.81
N GLN A 295 -20.89 -36.49 -3.35
CA GLN A 295 -22.12 -37.14 -3.85
C GLN A 295 -23.10 -37.41 -2.69
N GLU A 296 -22.64 -37.85 -1.54
CA GLU A 296 -23.50 -38.08 -0.36
C GLU A 296 -24.10 -36.77 0.15
N ILE A 297 -23.31 -35.68 0.18
CA ILE A 297 -23.82 -34.35 0.55
C ILE A 297 -24.90 -33.90 -0.44
N MET A 298 -24.63 -34.02 -1.76
CA MET A 298 -25.59 -33.66 -2.78
C MET A 298 -26.88 -34.49 -2.72
N ASN A 299 -26.77 -35.77 -2.36
CA ASN A 299 -27.94 -36.63 -2.12
C ASN A 299 -28.77 -36.12 -0.93
N VAL A 300 -28.13 -35.73 0.17
CA VAL A 300 -28.83 -35.17 1.34
C VAL A 300 -29.54 -33.85 0.97
N LEU A 301 -28.86 -32.95 0.27
CA LEU A 301 -29.47 -31.69 -0.17
C LEU A 301 -30.64 -31.92 -1.12
N SER A 302 -30.54 -32.89 -2.05
CA SER A 302 -31.61 -33.27 -2.98
C SER A 302 -32.79 -33.95 -2.27
N SER A 303 -32.58 -34.69 -1.20
CA SER A 303 -33.65 -35.33 -0.43
C SER A 303 -34.61 -34.37 0.28
N THR A 304 -34.31 -33.08 0.26
CA THR A 304 -35.20 -32.01 0.73
C THR A 304 -36.30 -31.63 -0.24
N ASP A 305 -36.32 -32.23 -1.45
CA ASP A 305 -37.22 -31.92 -2.57
C ASP A 305 -37.17 -30.45 -3.07
N LYS A 306 -36.14 -29.68 -2.63
CA LYS A 306 -35.95 -28.29 -3.04
C LYS A 306 -35.12 -28.18 -4.33
N MET A 307 -34.28 -29.16 -4.62
CA MET A 307 -33.39 -29.23 -5.76
C MET A 307 -33.16 -30.66 -6.21
N THR A 308 -32.72 -30.85 -7.43
CA THR A 308 -32.14 -32.11 -7.94
C THR A 308 -30.78 -31.82 -8.57
N TYR A 309 -29.99 -32.85 -8.84
CA TYR A 309 -28.67 -32.64 -9.43
C TYR A 309 -28.27 -33.77 -10.38
N THR A 310 -27.33 -33.46 -11.27
CA THR A 310 -26.59 -34.44 -12.06
C THR A 310 -25.10 -34.24 -11.83
N MET A 311 -24.32 -35.32 -11.78
CA MET A 311 -22.88 -35.26 -11.56
C MET A 311 -22.14 -36.04 -12.63
N ASN A 312 -21.13 -35.39 -13.22
CA ASN A 312 -20.22 -36.00 -14.20
C ASN A 312 -18.78 -35.63 -13.81
N GLY A 313 -18.11 -36.59 -13.14
CA GLY A 313 -16.78 -36.36 -12.57
C GLY A 313 -16.81 -35.21 -11.54
N LYS A 314 -16.03 -34.17 -11.76
CA LYS A 314 -15.99 -32.99 -10.89
C LYS A 314 -17.07 -31.93 -11.24
N ASN A 315 -17.84 -32.14 -12.31
CA ASN A 315 -18.86 -31.17 -12.69
C ASN A 315 -20.22 -31.60 -12.19
N ILE A 316 -20.90 -30.74 -11.46
CA ILE A 316 -22.23 -30.96 -10.87
C ILE A 316 -23.15 -29.87 -11.41
N VAL A 317 -24.33 -30.25 -11.85
CA VAL A 317 -25.38 -29.34 -12.32
C VAL A 317 -26.59 -29.50 -11.42
N ILE A 318 -27.02 -28.40 -10.77
CA ILE A 318 -28.21 -28.35 -9.92
C ILE A 318 -29.39 -27.81 -10.75
N THR A 319 -30.53 -28.45 -10.65
CA THR A 319 -31.76 -28.09 -11.35
C THR A 319 -32.96 -28.11 -10.40
N LEU A 320 -34.08 -27.52 -10.84
CA LEU A 320 -35.35 -27.65 -10.12
C LEU A 320 -35.81 -29.11 -10.12
N PRO A 321 -36.50 -29.54 -9.07
CA PRO A 321 -37.17 -30.85 -9.05
C PRO A 321 -38.21 -30.93 -10.22
N LYS A 322 -38.37 -32.12 -10.77
CA LYS A 322 -39.36 -32.33 -11.84
C LYS A 322 -40.76 -32.38 -11.28
#